data_5873b6bc78c7bd3f2e5f0143f60db5e9
#
_entry.id   5873b6bc78c7bd3f2e5f0143f60db5e9
#
_cell.length_a   1.000
_cell.length_b   1.000
_cell.length_c   1.000
_cell.angle_alpha   90.00
_cell.angle_beta   90.00
_cell.angle_gamma   90.00
#
_symmetry.space_group_name_H-M   'P 1'
#
loop_
_entity.id
_entity.type
_entity.pdbx_description
1 polymer ?
#
loop_
_entity_poly.entity_id
_entity_poly.type
_entity_poly.pdbx_seq_one_letter_code
_entity_poly.pdbx_strand_id
1 'polypeptide(L)'
;EKNKEILVGNPKTLTINDKPYDYHDLFIIYFFYVLFPFLSEKNKEKKFFFCDIGGGYGALAHRIKKSFPDAVCLLFDLPEQNYISNYYLKKLNPKAKVLDLENLMKLKSVKSLDSLQIKKIDLISYDFIILPGYLIKQLPNNFIDVFVNTRSFMEMNIETVNFYFSHIHRIINKTGIFYCVNRYKKKTSGDTIKFKKFPLDENWSFEISRTSFSQP
;
A
#
# COMPACT_ATOMS: atom_id res chain seq x y z
N GLU A 1 -26.94 11.65 13.14
CA GLU A 1 -26.96 10.26 12.63
C GLU A 1 -25.56 9.70 12.75
N LYS A 2 -25.38 8.71 13.66
CA LYS A 2 -24.10 8.09 13.98
C LYS A 2 -23.56 7.36 12.75
N ASN A 3 -22.36 7.70 12.30
CA ASN A 3 -21.61 7.00 11.25
C ASN A 3 -21.58 5.49 11.54
N LYS A 4 -22.50 4.75 10.92
CA LYS A 4 -22.41 3.29 10.86
C LYS A 4 -21.24 3.00 9.95
N GLU A 5 -20.15 2.45 10.48
CA GLU A 5 -19.07 1.98 9.63
C GLU A 5 -19.65 0.94 8.67
N ILE A 6 -19.49 1.19 7.37
CA ILE A 6 -19.99 0.29 6.34
C ILE A 6 -19.04 -0.91 6.29
N LEU A 7 -19.52 -2.06 6.77
CA LEU A 7 -18.79 -3.32 6.61
C LEU A 7 -19.01 -3.85 5.20
N VAL A 8 -17.95 -3.88 4.41
CA VAL A 8 -17.98 -4.40 3.04
C VAL A 8 -17.48 -5.85 3.03
N GLY A 9 -18.18 -6.75 2.37
CA GLY A 9 -17.76 -8.14 2.17
C GLY A 9 -18.11 -9.10 3.31
N ASN A 10 -19.01 -8.75 4.22
CA ASN A 10 -19.44 -9.59 5.34
C ASN A 10 -18.26 -10.18 6.16
N PRO A 11 -17.38 -9.34 6.70
CA PRO A 11 -16.20 -9.78 7.43
C PRO A 11 -16.55 -10.45 8.76
N LYS A 12 -15.63 -11.27 9.30
CA LYS A 12 -15.71 -11.72 10.69
C LYS A 12 -15.57 -10.52 11.61
N THR A 13 -16.53 -10.32 12.50
CA THR A 13 -16.55 -9.18 13.41
C THR A 13 -16.26 -9.57 14.84
N LEU A 14 -15.63 -8.65 15.57
CA LEU A 14 -15.55 -8.64 17.04
C LEU A 14 -16.42 -7.51 17.56
N THR A 15 -17.15 -7.75 18.64
CA THR A 15 -17.92 -6.71 19.31
C THR A 15 -17.09 -6.05 20.41
N ILE A 16 -16.87 -4.76 20.32
CA ILE A 16 -16.19 -3.94 21.33
C ILE A 16 -17.09 -2.77 21.69
N ASN A 17 -17.49 -2.66 22.95
CA ASN A 17 -18.43 -1.64 23.42
C ASN A 17 -19.70 -1.58 22.54
N ASP A 18 -20.32 -2.73 22.31
CA ASP A 18 -21.55 -2.91 21.52
C ASP A 18 -21.45 -2.49 20.05
N LYS A 19 -20.21 -2.34 19.51
CA LYS A 19 -19.97 -2.02 18.11
C LYS A 19 -19.24 -3.18 17.43
N PRO A 20 -19.69 -3.59 16.23
CA PRO A 20 -18.97 -4.58 15.44
C PRO A 20 -17.74 -3.95 14.76
N TYR A 21 -16.61 -4.58 14.89
CA TYR A 21 -15.37 -4.25 14.19
C TYR A 21 -14.93 -5.44 13.34
N ASP A 22 -14.46 -5.19 12.13
CA ASP A 22 -13.77 -6.22 11.36
C ASP A 22 -12.52 -6.65 12.13
N TYR A 23 -12.36 -7.97 12.32
CA TYR A 23 -11.18 -8.51 13.00
C TYR A 23 -9.87 -8.06 12.33
N HIS A 24 -9.87 -7.98 10.99
CA HIS A 24 -8.71 -7.54 10.22
C HIS A 24 -8.43 -6.05 10.39
N ASP A 25 -9.46 -5.24 10.59
CA ASP A 25 -9.32 -3.79 10.81
C ASP A 25 -8.49 -3.45 12.06
N LEU A 26 -8.46 -4.32 13.07
CA LEU A 26 -7.62 -4.09 14.25
C LEU A 26 -6.13 -4.02 13.89
N PHE A 27 -5.66 -4.86 12.95
CA PHE A 27 -4.30 -4.79 12.44
C PHE A 27 -4.07 -3.53 11.60
N ILE A 28 -5.05 -3.16 10.78
CA ILE A 28 -4.99 -1.95 9.96
C ILE A 28 -4.95 -0.70 10.82
N ILE A 29 -5.74 -0.65 11.90
CA ILE A 29 -5.71 0.44 12.88
C ILE A 29 -4.33 0.54 13.53
N TYR A 30 -3.74 -0.58 13.93
CA TYR A 30 -2.40 -0.60 14.50
C TYR A 30 -1.34 -0.08 13.52
N PHE A 31 -1.33 -0.55 12.27
CA PHE A 31 -0.39 -0.09 11.25
C PHE A 31 -0.56 1.40 10.97
N PHE A 32 -1.81 1.84 10.84
CA PHE A 32 -2.11 3.26 10.67
C PHE A 32 -1.60 4.10 11.84
N TYR A 33 -1.79 3.64 13.09
CA TYR A 33 -1.35 4.35 14.28
C TYR A 33 0.17 4.52 14.34
N VAL A 34 0.92 3.48 13.97
CA VAL A 34 2.38 3.55 13.88
C VAL A 34 2.83 4.51 12.78
N LEU A 35 2.13 4.54 11.65
CA LEU A 35 2.44 5.42 10.52
C LEU A 35 2.00 6.87 10.74
N PHE A 36 1.03 7.11 11.61
CA PHE A 36 0.35 8.41 11.74
C PHE A 36 1.30 9.60 11.95
N PRO A 37 2.34 9.54 12.81
CA PRO A 37 3.28 10.65 12.98
C PRO A 37 3.99 11.02 11.67
N PHE A 38 4.43 10.02 10.91
CA PHE A 38 5.14 10.20 9.65
C PHE A 38 4.23 10.74 8.55
N LEU A 39 3.01 10.20 8.46
CA LEU A 39 1.99 10.69 7.52
C LEU A 39 1.59 12.13 7.83
N SER A 40 1.47 12.49 9.10
CA SER A 40 1.15 13.85 9.53
C SER A 40 2.24 14.84 9.14
N GLU A 41 3.51 14.43 9.23
CA GLU A 41 4.63 15.27 8.78
C GLU A 41 4.59 15.50 7.27
N LYS A 42 4.38 14.43 6.48
CA LYS A 42 4.25 14.54 5.02
C LYS A 42 3.04 15.37 4.58
N ASN A 43 1.95 15.30 5.31
CA ASN A 43 0.75 16.07 4.99
C ASN A 43 0.92 17.60 5.14
N LYS A 44 1.93 18.07 5.86
CA LYS A 44 2.27 19.52 5.93
C LYS A 44 2.67 20.08 4.57
N GLU A 45 3.22 19.26 3.69
CA GLU A 45 3.62 19.62 2.33
C GLU A 45 2.45 19.60 1.31
N LYS A 46 1.21 19.53 1.76
CA LYS A 46 -0.05 19.39 1.00
C LYS A 46 -0.25 17.98 0.46
N LYS A 47 0.01 17.71 -0.85
CA LYS A 47 -0.18 16.38 -1.44
C LYS A 47 1.06 15.52 -1.25
N PHE A 48 0.87 14.31 -0.72
CA PHE A 48 1.92 13.30 -0.65
C PHE A 48 1.46 11.97 -1.29
N PHE A 49 2.43 11.18 -1.71
CA PHE A 49 2.21 9.90 -2.36
C PHE A 49 2.50 8.75 -1.39
N PHE A 50 1.46 8.00 -1.09
CA PHE A 50 1.50 6.78 -0.30
C PHE A 50 1.44 5.57 -1.23
N CYS A 51 2.29 4.57 -1.03
CA CYS A 51 2.33 3.37 -1.85
C CYS A 51 2.28 2.10 -0.99
N ASP A 52 1.28 1.27 -1.22
CA ASP A 52 1.08 -0.02 -0.54
C ASP A 52 1.40 -1.18 -1.49
N ILE A 53 2.45 -1.92 -1.17
CA ILE A 53 2.86 -3.11 -1.93
C ILE A 53 2.24 -4.35 -1.27
N GLY A 54 1.36 -5.03 -1.99
CA GLY A 54 0.55 -6.12 -1.43
C GLY A 54 -0.53 -5.58 -0.50
N GLY A 55 -1.20 -4.49 -0.91
CA GLY A 55 -2.19 -3.76 -0.13
C GLY A 55 -3.52 -4.49 0.10
N GLY A 56 -3.65 -5.71 -0.42
CA GLY A 56 -4.84 -6.53 -0.28
C GLY A 56 -6.09 -5.82 -0.81
N TYR A 57 -7.16 -5.79 -0.03
CA TYR A 57 -8.39 -5.12 -0.45
C TYR A 57 -8.37 -3.57 -0.25
N GLY A 58 -7.26 -3.00 0.24
CA GLY A 58 -7.07 -1.54 0.30
C GLY A 58 -7.53 -0.89 1.61
N ALA A 59 -7.70 -1.65 2.69
CA ALA A 59 -8.20 -1.10 3.97
C ALA A 59 -7.28 -0.03 4.56
N LEU A 60 -5.95 -0.22 4.50
CA LEU A 60 -5.00 0.78 4.98
C LEU A 60 -5.06 2.06 4.14
N ALA A 61 -5.10 1.92 2.81
CA ALA A 61 -5.23 3.05 1.89
C ALA A 61 -6.54 3.83 2.12
N HIS A 62 -7.67 3.13 2.34
CA HIS A 62 -8.92 3.78 2.72
C HIS A 62 -8.78 4.61 4.00
N ARG A 63 -8.19 4.03 5.06
CA ARG A 63 -7.99 4.70 6.34
C ARG A 63 -7.08 5.92 6.23
N ILE A 64 -6.02 5.81 5.44
CA ILE A 64 -5.12 6.94 5.15
C ILE A 64 -5.88 8.04 4.42
N LYS A 65 -6.61 7.72 3.36
CA LYS A 65 -7.37 8.70 2.59
C LYS A 65 -8.44 9.40 3.41
N LYS A 66 -9.10 8.67 4.34
CA LYS A 66 -10.09 9.24 5.27
C LYS A 66 -9.47 10.26 6.23
N SER A 67 -8.23 10.03 6.67
CA SER A 67 -7.53 10.90 7.64
C SER A 67 -6.71 12.00 6.95
N PHE A 68 -6.26 11.76 5.74
CA PHE A 68 -5.45 12.66 4.91
C PHE A 68 -6.07 12.78 3.52
N PRO A 69 -7.08 13.64 3.33
CA PRO A 69 -7.83 13.75 2.07
C PRO A 69 -6.99 14.11 0.86
N ASP A 70 -5.84 14.77 1.07
CA ASP A 70 -4.92 15.14 0.00
C ASP A 70 -3.90 14.05 -0.38
N ALA A 71 -3.86 12.93 0.37
CA ALA A 71 -3.00 11.79 0.03
C ALA A 71 -3.43 11.17 -1.31
N VAL A 72 -2.45 10.83 -2.15
CA VAL A 72 -2.62 10.00 -3.34
C VAL A 72 -2.15 8.59 -2.99
N CYS A 73 -3.06 7.62 -2.97
CA CYS A 73 -2.76 6.26 -2.55
C CYS A 73 -2.58 5.34 -3.75
N LEU A 74 -1.38 4.78 -3.89
CA LEU A 74 -1.05 3.77 -4.89
C LEU A 74 -1.09 2.38 -4.25
N LEU A 75 -1.75 1.43 -4.91
CA LEU A 75 -1.81 0.03 -4.49
C LEU A 75 -1.23 -0.83 -5.62
N PHE A 76 -0.25 -1.66 -5.27
CA PHE A 76 0.36 -2.62 -6.17
C PHE A 76 0.15 -4.03 -5.62
N ASP A 77 -0.61 -4.85 -6.35
CA ASP A 77 -0.91 -6.21 -5.94
C ASP A 77 -1.08 -7.13 -7.17
N LEU A 78 -1.47 -8.37 -6.95
CA LEU A 78 -1.89 -9.28 -8.01
C LEU A 78 -3.12 -8.72 -8.75
N PRO A 79 -3.26 -8.97 -10.06
CA PRO A 79 -4.41 -8.46 -10.83
C PRO A 79 -5.76 -8.81 -10.21
N GLU A 80 -5.91 -10.03 -9.69
CA GLU A 80 -7.13 -10.52 -9.03
C GLU A 80 -7.43 -9.73 -7.76
N GLN A 81 -6.39 -9.43 -6.98
CA GLN A 81 -6.50 -8.66 -5.76
C GLN A 81 -6.84 -7.19 -6.05
N ASN A 82 -6.29 -6.64 -7.13
CA ASN A 82 -6.61 -5.28 -7.58
C ASN A 82 -8.09 -5.12 -7.95
N TYR A 83 -8.72 -6.16 -8.47
CA TYR A 83 -10.17 -6.14 -8.73
C TYR A 83 -10.97 -5.99 -7.43
N ILE A 84 -10.58 -6.74 -6.39
CA ILE A 84 -11.21 -6.67 -5.06
C ILE A 84 -11.00 -5.29 -4.43
N SER A 85 -9.77 -4.77 -4.46
CA SER A 85 -9.46 -3.45 -3.90
C SER A 85 -10.18 -2.32 -4.63
N ASN A 86 -10.31 -2.40 -5.95
CA ASN A 86 -11.08 -1.44 -6.74
C ASN A 86 -12.56 -1.40 -6.31
N TYR A 87 -13.18 -2.57 -6.17
CA TYR A 87 -14.56 -2.66 -5.68
C TYR A 87 -14.70 -2.09 -4.26
N TYR A 88 -13.85 -2.53 -3.34
CA TYR A 88 -13.88 -2.10 -1.94
C TYR A 88 -13.70 -0.59 -1.79
N LEU A 89 -12.68 -0.03 -2.43
CA LEU A 89 -12.36 1.39 -2.33
C LEU A 89 -13.44 2.27 -2.95
N LYS A 90 -13.99 1.90 -4.09
CA LYS A 90 -15.13 2.61 -4.71
C LYS A 90 -16.39 2.54 -3.85
N LYS A 91 -16.64 1.40 -3.20
CA LYS A 91 -17.80 1.23 -2.32
C LYS A 91 -17.73 2.13 -1.08
N LEU A 92 -16.55 2.24 -0.46
CA LEU A 92 -16.35 3.07 0.73
C LEU A 92 -16.11 4.56 0.41
N ASN A 93 -15.66 4.86 -0.81
CA ASN A 93 -15.32 6.22 -1.24
C ASN A 93 -16.02 6.53 -2.57
N PRO A 94 -17.36 6.65 -2.61
CA PRO A 94 -18.10 6.73 -3.88
C PRO A 94 -17.79 7.98 -4.73
N LYS A 95 -17.18 9.01 -4.13
CA LYS A 95 -16.75 10.24 -4.82
C LYS A 95 -15.27 10.22 -5.21
N ALA A 96 -14.53 9.20 -4.83
CA ALA A 96 -13.09 9.12 -5.10
C ALA A 96 -12.81 8.86 -6.58
N LYS A 97 -11.77 9.53 -7.09
CA LYS A 97 -11.24 9.29 -8.42
C LYS A 97 -10.27 8.11 -8.37
N VAL A 98 -10.65 7.00 -8.97
CA VAL A 98 -9.85 5.77 -9.01
C VAL A 98 -9.28 5.56 -10.41
N LEU A 99 -7.96 5.39 -10.50
CA LEU A 99 -7.25 5.01 -11.70
C LEU A 99 -6.84 3.54 -11.62
N ASP A 100 -7.43 2.72 -12.46
CA ASP A 100 -7.03 1.32 -12.66
C ASP A 100 -6.21 1.16 -13.96
N LEU A 101 -5.72 -0.05 -14.21
CA LEU A 101 -4.88 -0.32 -15.37
C LEU A 101 -5.58 0.02 -16.69
N GLU A 102 -6.86 -0.34 -16.84
CA GLU A 102 -7.60 -0.10 -18.07
C GLU A 102 -7.71 1.41 -18.38
N ASN A 103 -8.07 2.18 -17.35
CA ASN A 103 -8.20 3.63 -17.49
C ASN A 103 -6.83 4.31 -17.68
N LEU A 104 -5.76 3.78 -17.07
CA LEU A 104 -4.41 4.27 -17.30
C LEU A 104 -3.96 4.04 -18.74
N MET A 105 -4.20 2.87 -19.30
CA MET A 105 -3.87 2.57 -20.69
C MET A 105 -4.65 3.46 -21.67
N LYS A 106 -5.93 3.71 -21.41
CA LYS A 106 -6.74 4.66 -22.18
C LYS A 106 -6.20 6.07 -22.09
N LEU A 107 -5.90 6.54 -20.86
CA LEU A 107 -5.34 7.88 -20.61
C LEU A 107 -4.02 8.09 -21.36
N LYS A 108 -3.17 7.09 -21.41
CA LYS A 108 -1.86 7.13 -22.08
C LYS A 108 -1.93 6.80 -23.58
N SER A 109 -3.11 6.40 -24.08
CA SER A 109 -3.31 5.97 -25.47
C SER A 109 -2.36 4.85 -25.91
N VAL A 110 -1.97 3.95 -24.98
CA VAL A 110 -1.06 2.84 -25.24
C VAL A 110 -1.82 1.53 -25.42
N LYS A 111 -1.31 0.68 -26.31
CA LYS A 111 -1.87 -0.67 -26.56
C LYS A 111 -1.04 -1.77 -25.90
N SER A 112 0.19 -1.46 -25.46
CA SER A 112 1.10 -2.40 -24.83
C SER A 112 1.63 -1.84 -23.51
N LEU A 113 1.79 -2.70 -22.51
CA LEU A 113 2.37 -2.36 -21.22
C LEU A 113 3.87 -1.99 -21.33
N ASP A 114 4.58 -2.49 -22.34
CA ASP A 114 5.99 -2.18 -22.57
C ASP A 114 6.20 -0.72 -23.00
N SER A 115 5.20 -0.13 -23.66
CA SER A 115 5.22 1.29 -24.05
C SER A 115 4.66 2.23 -22.97
N LEU A 116 4.18 1.70 -21.85
CA LEU A 116 3.58 2.49 -20.77
C LEU A 116 4.67 3.24 -20.01
N GLN A 117 4.53 4.57 -19.97
CA GLN A 117 5.33 5.47 -19.14
C GLN A 117 4.42 6.26 -18.20
N ILE A 118 4.64 6.12 -16.91
CA ILE A 118 3.85 6.79 -15.88
C ILE A 118 4.61 8.01 -15.37
N LYS A 119 3.98 9.19 -15.44
CA LYS A 119 4.53 10.44 -14.91
C LYS A 119 3.74 10.86 -13.67
N LYS A 120 4.38 11.62 -12.78
CA LYS A 120 3.73 12.17 -11.58
C LYS A 120 2.46 12.94 -11.90
N ILE A 121 2.47 13.74 -12.96
CA ILE A 121 1.32 14.53 -13.40
C ILE A 121 0.11 13.68 -13.78
N ASP A 122 0.33 12.46 -14.28
CA ASP A 122 -0.72 11.54 -14.64
C ASP A 122 -1.52 11.08 -13.42
N LEU A 123 -0.88 11.04 -12.24
CA LEU A 123 -1.40 10.42 -11.03
C LEU A 123 -1.97 11.43 -10.02
N ILE A 124 -1.48 12.67 -10.03
CA ILE A 124 -1.76 13.66 -8.97
C ILE A 124 -3.24 14.06 -8.84
N SER A 125 -4.05 13.80 -9.86
CA SER A 125 -5.48 14.12 -9.87
C SER A 125 -6.38 13.00 -9.34
N TYR A 126 -5.79 11.85 -8.99
CA TYR A 126 -6.53 10.69 -8.49
C TYR A 126 -6.37 10.54 -6.97
N ASP A 127 -7.34 9.88 -6.37
CA ASP A 127 -7.36 9.52 -4.95
C ASP A 127 -6.71 8.17 -4.72
N PHE A 128 -7.03 7.21 -5.59
CA PHE A 128 -6.48 5.85 -5.58
C PHE A 128 -5.98 5.48 -6.97
N ILE A 129 -4.81 4.86 -7.02
CA ILE A 129 -4.21 4.25 -8.20
C ILE A 129 -3.98 2.77 -7.90
N ILE A 130 -4.64 1.88 -8.65
CA ILE A 130 -4.66 0.44 -8.40
C ILE A 130 -4.09 -0.27 -9.61
N LEU A 131 -2.88 -0.79 -9.48
CA LEU A 131 -2.11 -1.34 -10.59
C LEU A 131 -1.50 -2.71 -10.24
N PRO A 132 -1.35 -3.60 -11.23
CA PRO A 132 -0.59 -4.83 -11.07
C PRO A 132 0.82 -4.59 -10.56
N GLY A 133 1.29 -5.44 -9.63
CA GLY A 133 2.56 -5.28 -8.92
C GLY A 133 3.78 -5.07 -9.83
N TYR A 134 3.83 -5.75 -10.97
CA TYR A 134 4.94 -5.62 -11.94
C TYR A 134 5.04 -4.23 -12.58
N LEU A 135 3.98 -3.41 -12.52
CA LEU A 135 4.00 -2.05 -13.06
C LEU A 135 4.69 -1.03 -12.14
N ILE A 136 5.10 -1.40 -10.94
CA ILE A 136 5.91 -0.54 -10.09
C ILE A 136 7.19 -0.08 -10.80
N LYS A 137 7.73 -0.90 -11.70
CA LYS A 137 8.89 -0.57 -12.55
C LYS A 137 8.70 0.67 -13.43
N GLN A 138 7.44 1.04 -13.73
CA GLN A 138 7.10 2.18 -14.58
C GLN A 138 6.99 3.51 -13.82
N LEU A 139 7.05 3.48 -12.48
CA LEU A 139 7.01 4.70 -11.68
C LEU A 139 8.33 5.49 -11.83
N PRO A 140 8.25 6.84 -11.82
CA PRO A 140 9.44 7.68 -11.87
C PRO A 140 10.29 7.57 -10.60
N ASN A 141 11.55 7.99 -10.70
CA ASN A 141 12.46 8.07 -9.55
C ASN A 141 12.04 9.20 -8.60
N ASN A 142 12.40 9.09 -7.32
CA ASN A 142 12.18 10.11 -6.29
C ASN A 142 10.73 10.63 -6.29
N PHE A 143 9.78 9.71 -6.17
CA PHE A 143 8.36 10.00 -6.39
C PHE A 143 7.48 9.73 -5.18
N ILE A 144 7.71 8.64 -4.45
CA ILE A 144 6.87 8.19 -3.34
C ILE A 144 7.41 8.69 -2.01
N ASP A 145 6.53 9.25 -1.19
CA ASP A 145 6.87 9.78 0.14
C ASP A 145 6.82 8.70 1.22
N VAL A 146 5.85 7.78 1.13
CA VAL A 146 5.69 6.70 2.09
C VAL A 146 5.40 5.39 1.35
N PHE A 147 6.31 4.43 1.45
CA PHE A 147 6.08 3.06 1.07
C PHE A 147 5.66 2.23 2.27
N VAL A 148 4.74 1.30 2.04
CA VAL A 148 4.43 0.25 3.03
C VAL A 148 4.44 -1.13 2.38
N ASN A 149 4.81 -2.12 3.18
CA ASN A 149 4.54 -3.53 2.92
C ASN A 149 4.18 -4.19 4.24
N THR A 150 2.92 -4.55 4.37
CA THR A 150 2.42 -5.19 5.57
C THR A 150 2.01 -6.62 5.27
N ARG A 151 2.84 -7.58 5.70
CA ARG A 151 2.58 -9.03 5.67
C ARG A 151 2.60 -9.69 4.30
N SER A 152 2.92 -9.01 3.21
CA SER A 152 2.88 -9.61 1.88
C SER A 152 4.25 -10.11 1.37
N PHE A 153 5.37 -9.44 1.67
CA PHE A 153 6.70 -9.92 1.24
C PHE A 153 7.04 -11.32 1.77
N MET A 154 6.55 -11.67 2.95
CA MET A 154 6.74 -13.02 3.49
C MET A 154 6.00 -14.12 2.71
N GLU A 155 5.15 -13.76 1.76
CA GLU A 155 4.38 -14.69 0.91
C GLU A 155 4.96 -14.79 -0.50
N MET A 156 5.93 -13.95 -0.83
CA MET A 156 6.62 -13.90 -2.11
C MET A 156 7.91 -14.73 -2.07
N ASN A 157 8.44 -15.11 -3.25
CA ASN A 157 9.81 -15.63 -3.34
C ASN A 157 10.82 -14.50 -3.18
N ILE A 158 12.09 -14.86 -2.96
CA ILE A 158 13.13 -13.85 -2.69
C ILE A 158 13.45 -13.00 -3.93
N GLU A 159 13.31 -13.53 -5.12
CA GLU A 159 13.50 -12.83 -6.38
C GLU A 159 12.47 -11.70 -6.53
N THR A 160 11.22 -11.99 -6.20
CA THR A 160 10.13 -10.99 -6.20
C THR A 160 10.38 -9.91 -5.13
N VAL A 161 10.84 -10.30 -3.94
CA VAL A 161 11.22 -9.32 -2.89
C VAL A 161 12.34 -8.42 -3.39
N ASN A 162 13.41 -8.99 -3.97
CA ASN A 162 14.53 -8.24 -4.54
C ASN A 162 14.08 -7.28 -5.66
N PHE A 163 13.16 -7.73 -6.53
CA PHE A 163 12.54 -6.88 -7.55
C PHE A 163 11.86 -5.66 -6.93
N TYR A 164 11.04 -5.85 -5.91
CA TYR A 164 10.40 -4.70 -5.24
C TYR A 164 11.41 -3.78 -4.57
N PHE A 165 12.39 -4.32 -3.85
CA PHE A 165 13.40 -3.49 -3.18
C PHE A 165 14.21 -2.65 -4.16
N SER A 166 14.62 -3.19 -5.32
CA SER A 166 15.35 -2.43 -6.34
C SER A 166 14.52 -1.24 -6.85
N HIS A 167 13.20 -1.39 -6.93
CA HIS A 167 12.32 -0.31 -7.34
C HIS A 167 12.00 0.66 -6.21
N ILE A 168 11.81 0.19 -4.97
CA ILE A 168 11.61 1.06 -3.80
C ILE A 168 12.80 2.01 -3.67
N HIS A 169 14.05 1.52 -3.75
CA HIS A 169 15.26 2.33 -3.65
C HIS A 169 15.29 3.51 -4.62
N ARG A 170 14.91 3.32 -5.87
CA ARG A 170 14.94 4.39 -6.85
C ARG A 170 13.72 5.32 -6.81
N ILE A 171 12.57 4.80 -6.35
CA ILE A 171 11.27 5.49 -6.42
C ILE A 171 11.03 6.32 -5.16
N ILE A 172 11.54 5.88 -4.01
CA ILE A 172 11.34 6.59 -2.75
C ILE A 172 12.01 7.96 -2.78
N ASN A 173 11.34 8.97 -2.23
CA ASN A 173 11.93 10.29 -2.07
C ASN A 173 13.10 10.26 -1.06
N LYS A 174 14.03 11.22 -1.16
CA LYS A 174 15.19 11.32 -0.25
C LYS A 174 14.82 11.35 1.24
N THR A 175 13.68 11.92 1.56
CA THR A 175 13.12 11.96 2.93
C THR A 175 11.95 10.99 3.09
N GLY A 176 11.80 10.06 2.16
CA GLY A 176 10.73 9.09 2.16
C GLY A 176 10.91 8.03 3.24
N ILE A 177 9.82 7.38 3.59
CA ILE A 177 9.77 6.35 4.64
C ILE A 177 9.30 5.04 4.04
N PHE A 178 9.95 3.96 4.42
CA PHE A 178 9.51 2.61 4.11
C PHE A 178 9.13 1.87 5.39
N TYR A 179 7.84 1.58 5.56
CA TYR A 179 7.30 0.80 6.65
C TYR A 179 7.11 -0.64 6.23
N CYS A 180 7.92 -1.53 6.78
CA CYS A 180 7.95 -2.95 6.41
C CYS A 180 7.63 -3.83 7.63
N VAL A 181 6.48 -4.51 7.62
CA VAL A 181 6.05 -5.44 8.67
C VAL A 181 5.86 -6.82 8.10
N ASN A 182 6.78 -7.73 8.40
CA ASN A 182 6.74 -9.11 7.94
C ASN A 182 7.22 -10.07 9.03
N ARG A 183 6.86 -11.35 8.93
CA ARG A 183 7.37 -12.36 9.86
C ARG A 183 8.88 -12.50 9.71
N TYR A 184 9.57 -12.69 10.82
CA TYR A 184 11.00 -12.95 10.82
C TYR A 184 11.37 -14.17 9.95
N LYS A 185 10.53 -15.21 9.96
CA LYS A 185 10.68 -16.43 9.16
C LYS A 185 9.31 -16.97 8.77
N LYS A 186 9.10 -17.25 7.50
CA LYS A 186 7.91 -17.95 7.00
C LYS A 186 8.33 -19.02 5.99
N LYS A 187 7.77 -20.21 6.12
CA LYS A 187 7.86 -21.26 5.11
C LYS A 187 6.59 -21.18 4.26
N THR A 188 6.73 -20.79 3.01
CA THR A 188 5.71 -20.89 1.96
C THR A 188 6.00 -22.13 1.12
N SER A 189 5.14 -22.50 0.18
CA SER A 189 5.29 -23.67 -0.68
C SER A 189 6.65 -23.67 -1.40
N GLY A 190 7.64 -24.38 -0.84
CA GLY A 190 8.98 -24.56 -1.40
C GLY A 190 10.07 -23.89 -0.58
N ASP A 191 10.07 -22.57 -0.42
CA ASP A 191 11.17 -21.82 0.17
C ASP A 191 10.87 -21.23 1.54
N THR A 192 11.95 -21.04 2.33
CA THR A 192 11.88 -20.34 3.60
C THR A 192 12.32 -18.90 3.41
N ILE A 193 11.40 -17.97 3.49
CA ILE A 193 11.69 -16.53 3.51
C ILE A 193 12.10 -16.12 4.92
N LYS A 194 13.22 -15.40 5.02
CA LYS A 194 13.73 -14.83 6.27
C LYS A 194 13.89 -13.34 6.10
N PHE A 195 13.32 -12.56 7.03
CA PHE A 195 13.40 -11.09 7.03
C PHE A 195 14.83 -10.57 6.93
N LYS A 196 15.79 -11.24 7.58
CA LYS A 196 17.23 -10.88 7.52
C LYS A 196 17.86 -10.99 6.13
N LYS A 197 17.18 -11.60 5.16
CA LYS A 197 17.61 -11.69 3.76
C LYS A 197 17.03 -10.58 2.87
N PHE A 198 16.19 -9.70 3.44
CA PHE A 198 15.69 -8.56 2.69
C PHE A 198 16.86 -7.61 2.43
N PRO A 199 16.94 -7.02 1.23
CA PRO A 199 18.09 -6.19 0.83
C PRO A 199 18.01 -4.78 1.43
N LEU A 200 18.06 -4.73 2.76
CA LEU A 200 18.22 -3.52 3.55
C LEU A 200 19.73 -3.30 3.75
N ASP A 201 20.28 -2.38 3.00
CA ASP A 201 21.71 -2.04 2.98
C ASP A 201 22.02 -0.73 3.74
N GLU A 202 23.24 -0.22 3.61
CA GLU A 202 23.72 1.00 4.26
C GLU A 202 23.01 2.29 3.82
N ASN A 203 22.22 2.24 2.75
CA ASN A 203 21.42 3.38 2.30
C ASN A 203 20.14 3.58 3.14
N TRP A 204 19.82 2.63 4.04
CA TRP A 204 18.68 2.70 4.94
C TRP A 204 19.11 3.09 6.35
N SER A 205 18.43 4.08 6.93
CA SER A 205 18.45 4.32 8.37
C SER A 205 17.20 3.77 9.04
N PHE A 206 17.35 3.23 10.25
CA PHE A 206 16.22 2.66 10.98
C PHE A 206 15.66 3.65 12.00
N GLU A 207 14.47 4.15 11.75
CA GLU A 207 13.72 4.98 12.71
C GLU A 207 13.05 4.13 13.80
N ILE A 208 12.48 2.99 13.41
CA ILE A 208 11.84 2.05 14.32
C ILE A 208 12.22 0.62 13.92
N SER A 209 12.79 -0.11 14.85
CA SER A 209 13.02 -1.55 14.70
C SER A 209 12.52 -2.26 15.95
N ARG A 210 11.38 -2.95 15.83
CA ARG A 210 10.75 -3.67 16.95
C ARG A 210 9.88 -4.81 16.47
N THR A 211 9.56 -5.74 17.36
CA THR A 211 8.53 -6.76 17.11
C THR A 211 7.18 -6.08 16.92
N SER A 212 6.48 -6.43 15.83
CA SER A 212 5.12 -5.95 15.61
C SER A 212 4.13 -6.74 16.48
N PHE A 213 3.15 -6.05 17.03
CA PHE A 213 2.04 -6.68 17.74
C PHE A 213 1.30 -7.72 16.88
N SER A 214 1.24 -7.50 15.57
CA SER A 214 0.56 -8.39 14.63
C SER A 214 1.40 -9.59 14.19
N GLN A 215 2.65 -9.67 14.60
CA GLN A 215 3.61 -10.69 14.16
C GLN A 215 4.54 -11.05 15.32
N PRO A 216 4.04 -11.83 16.31
CA PRO A 216 4.85 -12.30 17.42
C PRO A 216 5.97 -13.24 16.98
#